data_bac8765c6eb7b3f42456228cd1942a66
#
_entry.id   bac8765c6eb7b3f42456228cd1942a66
#
_cell.length_a   1.000
_cell.length_b   1.000
_cell.length_c   1.000
_cell.angle_alpha   90.00
_cell.angle_beta   90.00
_cell.angle_gamma   90.00
#
_symmetry.space_group_name_H-M   'P 1'
#
loop_
_entity.id
_entity.type
_entity.pdbx_description
1 polymer ?
#
loop_
_entity_poly.entity_id
_entity_poly.type
_entity_poly.pdbx_seq_one_letter_code
_entity_poly.pdbx_strand_id
1 'polypeptide(L)'
;VATVITLTAITLHERWDDTPVASLVLGAVAVALAIARLSQLGMEQRRLSTTLHDSAELLYREARTDTLTSLGNRLALDEHVSTLLSRRNRLPIEERRPVAVLFIDVDHFKRFNDALGHAVGDALLVEMACRIVAGVDQHAYRIGGDEFVAVVDDVDQAAAQALAGELIAGFDAPVVVDDHELGTSVSVGVALSRPGQDPSG
;
A
#
# COMPACT_ATOMS: atom_id res chain seq x y z
N VAL A 1 34.76 23.32 -21.28
CA VAL A 1 35.53 22.05 -21.21
C VAL A 1 35.58 21.39 -22.57
N ALA A 2 34.46 21.23 -23.31
CA ALA A 2 34.44 20.64 -24.65
C ALA A 2 35.30 21.42 -25.65
N THR A 3 35.24 22.76 -25.62
CA THR A 3 35.98 23.65 -26.51
C THR A 3 37.51 23.57 -26.31
N VAL A 4 37.97 23.41 -25.05
CA VAL A 4 39.40 23.28 -24.72
C VAL A 4 39.94 21.91 -25.18
N ILE A 5 39.16 20.86 -25.05
CA ILE A 5 39.53 19.51 -25.50
C ILE A 5 39.65 19.47 -27.02
N THR A 6 38.73 20.14 -27.73
CA THR A 6 38.74 20.22 -29.20
C THR A 6 39.92 21.03 -29.73
N LEU A 7 40.25 22.20 -29.09
CA LEU A 7 41.41 22.99 -29.50
C LEU A 7 42.74 22.27 -29.21
N THR A 8 42.84 21.57 -28.08
CA THR A 8 44.03 20.78 -27.72
C THR A 8 44.24 19.60 -28.65
N ALA A 9 43.15 18.97 -29.07
CA ALA A 9 43.20 17.88 -30.06
C ALA A 9 43.66 18.38 -31.45
N ILE A 10 43.18 19.56 -31.90
CA ILE A 10 43.56 20.16 -33.18
C ILE A 10 45.05 20.58 -33.18
N THR A 11 45.54 21.21 -32.11
CA THR A 11 46.96 21.63 -32.00
C THR A 11 47.91 20.44 -31.88
N LEU A 12 47.50 19.35 -31.26
CA LEU A 12 48.25 18.10 -31.22
C LEU A 12 48.25 17.41 -32.60
N HIS A 13 47.17 17.50 -33.35
CA HIS A 13 47.06 16.90 -34.69
C HIS A 13 48.02 17.56 -35.71
N GLU A 14 48.12 18.89 -35.74
CA GLU A 14 49.07 19.60 -36.61
C GLU A 14 50.55 19.29 -36.33
N ARG A 15 50.87 18.82 -35.13
CA ARG A 15 52.27 18.53 -34.75
C ARG A 15 52.68 17.06 -34.90
N TRP A 16 51.71 16.18 -35.18
CA TRP A 16 51.91 14.70 -35.14
C TRP A 16 51.54 14.01 -36.48
N ASP A 17 51.50 14.76 -37.55
CA ASP A 17 51.04 14.28 -38.87
C ASP A 17 51.88 13.10 -39.50
N ASP A 18 52.95 12.65 -38.82
CA ASP A 18 53.82 11.61 -39.36
C ASP A 18 53.73 10.26 -38.63
N THR A 19 52.86 10.06 -37.66
CA THR A 19 52.75 8.75 -36.99
C THR A 19 51.31 8.21 -36.91
N PRO A 20 50.98 7.15 -37.68
CA PRO A 20 49.66 6.52 -37.64
C PRO A 20 49.28 5.94 -36.26
N VAL A 21 50.26 5.74 -35.39
CA VAL A 21 50.07 5.23 -34.02
C VAL A 21 49.42 6.27 -33.09
N ALA A 22 49.76 7.54 -33.23
CA ALA A 22 49.22 8.61 -32.36
C ALA A 22 47.71 8.85 -32.61
N SER A 23 47.27 8.82 -33.85
CA SER A 23 45.86 8.96 -34.21
C SER A 23 45.03 7.77 -33.70
N LEU A 24 45.62 6.59 -33.73
CA LEU A 24 44.97 5.36 -33.23
C LEU A 24 44.82 5.38 -31.68
N VAL A 25 45.84 5.86 -30.97
CA VAL A 25 45.80 6.02 -29.51
C VAL A 25 44.77 7.07 -29.09
N LEU A 26 44.73 8.24 -29.75
CA LEU A 26 43.73 9.29 -29.50
C LEU A 26 42.31 8.79 -29.77
N GLY A 27 42.08 8.05 -30.83
CA GLY A 27 40.80 7.42 -31.11
C GLY A 27 40.38 6.40 -30.04
N ALA A 28 41.31 5.54 -29.58
CA ALA A 28 41.04 4.58 -28.53
C ALA A 28 40.70 5.25 -27.19
N VAL A 29 41.42 6.32 -26.80
CA VAL A 29 41.12 7.11 -25.61
C VAL A 29 39.75 7.78 -25.71
N ALA A 30 39.42 8.37 -26.83
CA ALA A 30 38.11 9.00 -27.03
C ALA A 30 36.97 7.99 -26.90
N VAL A 31 37.11 6.79 -27.48
CA VAL A 31 36.13 5.70 -27.36
C VAL A 31 36.02 5.23 -25.90
N ALA A 32 37.15 5.03 -25.21
CA ALA A 32 37.15 4.62 -23.81
C ALA A 32 36.44 5.65 -22.91
N LEU A 33 36.69 6.95 -23.11
CA LEU A 33 36.02 8.03 -22.39
C LEU A 33 34.51 8.09 -22.71
N ALA A 34 34.13 7.87 -23.96
CA ALA A 34 32.72 7.81 -24.35
C ALA A 34 32.00 6.62 -23.68
N ILE A 35 32.63 5.43 -23.66
CA ILE A 35 32.09 4.24 -22.98
C ILE A 35 31.97 4.50 -21.48
N ALA A 36 33.01 5.06 -20.84
CA ALA A 36 32.97 5.40 -19.42
C ALA A 36 31.83 6.39 -19.10
N ARG A 37 31.67 7.42 -19.96
CA ARG A 37 30.58 8.41 -19.80
C ARG A 37 29.20 7.81 -19.98
N LEU A 38 29.00 6.96 -20.97
CA LEU A 38 27.75 6.23 -21.19
C LEU A 38 27.41 5.30 -20.01
N SER A 39 28.44 4.62 -19.49
CA SER A 39 28.28 3.76 -18.31
C SER A 39 27.88 4.56 -17.07
N GLN A 40 28.49 5.72 -16.83
CA GLN A 40 28.12 6.63 -15.73
C GLN A 40 26.68 7.12 -15.88
N LEU A 41 26.29 7.59 -17.06
CA LEU A 41 24.92 8.04 -17.33
C LEU A 41 23.90 6.91 -17.10
N GLY A 42 24.23 5.69 -17.57
CA GLY A 42 23.37 4.53 -17.33
C GLY A 42 23.21 4.17 -15.86
N MET A 43 24.28 4.28 -15.06
CA MET A 43 24.20 4.05 -13.61
C MET A 43 23.41 5.14 -12.89
N GLU A 44 23.59 6.39 -13.27
CA GLU A 44 22.85 7.52 -12.70
C GLU A 44 21.36 7.44 -13.02
N GLN A 45 21.01 7.10 -14.26
CA GLN A 45 19.62 6.89 -14.66
C GLN A 45 18.95 5.74 -13.88
N ARG A 46 19.67 4.62 -13.67
CA ARG A 46 19.16 3.51 -12.86
C ARG A 46 18.93 3.93 -11.40
N ARG A 47 19.86 4.67 -10.79
CA ARG A 47 19.71 5.17 -9.41
C ARG A 47 18.50 6.10 -9.27
N LEU A 48 18.32 7.03 -10.19
CA LEU A 48 17.16 7.93 -10.21
C LEU A 48 15.85 7.14 -10.36
N SER A 49 15.82 6.15 -11.24
CA SER A 49 14.65 5.29 -11.45
C SER A 49 14.28 4.49 -10.20
N THR A 50 15.27 3.91 -9.49
CA THR A 50 15.00 3.19 -8.22
C THR A 50 14.50 4.14 -7.14
N THR A 51 15.13 5.30 -6.96
CA THR A 51 14.70 6.28 -5.95
C THR A 51 13.28 6.80 -6.21
N LEU A 52 12.95 7.06 -7.48
CA LEU A 52 11.59 7.46 -7.86
C LEU A 52 10.57 6.35 -7.60
N HIS A 53 10.94 5.10 -7.90
CA HIS A 53 10.06 3.96 -7.66
C HIS A 53 9.80 3.76 -6.17
N ASP A 54 10.86 3.79 -5.35
CA ASP A 54 10.77 3.66 -3.89
C ASP A 54 9.93 4.79 -3.28
N SER A 55 10.12 6.02 -3.75
CA SER A 55 9.34 7.18 -3.29
C SER A 55 7.86 7.06 -3.68
N ALA A 56 7.59 6.61 -4.91
CA ALA A 56 6.22 6.40 -5.38
C ALA A 56 5.51 5.30 -4.58
N GLU A 57 6.22 4.21 -4.23
CA GLU A 57 5.68 3.13 -3.41
C GLU A 57 5.37 3.58 -1.99
N LEU A 58 6.24 4.41 -1.38
CA LEU A 58 6.00 4.99 -0.06
C LEU A 58 4.75 5.88 -0.07
N LEU A 59 4.66 6.81 -1.03
CA LEU A 59 3.49 7.69 -1.18
C LEU A 59 2.21 6.90 -1.44
N TYR A 60 2.31 5.83 -2.22
CA TYR A 60 1.19 4.94 -2.50
C TYR A 60 0.70 4.22 -1.23
N ARG A 61 1.62 3.75 -0.37
CA ARG A 61 1.27 3.14 0.91
C ARG A 61 0.67 4.16 1.87
N GLU A 62 1.29 5.33 2.02
CA GLU A 62 0.78 6.41 2.88
C GLU A 62 -0.64 6.84 2.47
N ALA A 63 -0.91 6.97 1.17
CA ALA A 63 -2.23 7.35 0.67
C ALA A 63 -3.32 6.31 0.96
N ARG A 64 -2.97 5.07 1.34
CA ARG A 64 -3.86 3.92 1.53
C ARG A 64 -3.96 3.43 2.96
N THR A 65 -3.23 4.02 3.85
CA THR A 65 -3.16 3.61 5.25
C THR A 65 -3.86 4.64 6.12
N ASP A 66 -4.65 4.19 7.09
CA ASP A 66 -5.15 5.03 8.17
C ASP A 66 -4.02 5.32 9.15
N THR A 67 -3.74 6.59 9.39
CA THR A 67 -2.57 7.02 10.17
C THR A 67 -2.66 6.68 11.66
N LEU A 68 -3.86 6.49 12.20
CA LEU A 68 -4.07 6.14 13.60
C LEU A 68 -3.89 4.65 13.83
N THR A 69 -4.59 3.83 13.05
CA THR A 69 -4.68 2.38 13.28
C THR A 69 -3.72 1.55 12.44
N SER A 70 -3.07 2.16 11.46
CA SER A 70 -2.22 1.49 10.46
C SER A 70 -2.96 0.46 9.59
N LEU A 71 -4.27 0.40 9.66
CA LEU A 71 -5.09 -0.40 8.75
C LEU A 71 -5.17 0.25 7.36
N GLY A 72 -5.66 -0.48 6.37
CA GLY A 72 -6.05 0.13 5.11
C GLY A 72 -7.16 1.16 5.35
N ASN A 73 -7.12 2.26 4.61
CA ASN A 73 -8.18 3.26 4.63
C ASN A 73 -9.27 2.95 3.58
N ARG A 74 -10.24 3.86 3.42
CA ARG A 74 -11.33 3.72 2.43
C ARG A 74 -10.81 3.47 1.00
N LEU A 75 -9.74 4.15 0.58
CA LEU A 75 -9.17 3.98 -0.76
C LEU A 75 -8.63 2.54 -0.94
N ALA A 76 -7.93 2.03 0.06
CA ALA A 76 -7.42 0.65 0.04
C ALA A 76 -8.55 -0.38 0.02
N LEU A 77 -9.64 -0.14 0.76
CA LEU A 77 -10.84 -0.99 0.73
C LEU A 77 -11.47 -1.03 -0.67
N ASP A 78 -11.73 0.14 -1.28
CA ASP A 78 -12.38 0.25 -2.59
C ASP A 78 -11.60 -0.48 -3.67
N GLU A 79 -10.27 -0.37 -3.67
CA GLU A 79 -9.41 -1.05 -4.62
C GLU A 79 -9.34 -2.56 -4.37
N HIS A 80 -9.29 -2.98 -3.09
CA HIS A 80 -9.30 -4.41 -2.74
C HIS A 80 -10.60 -5.06 -3.21
N VAL A 81 -11.75 -4.51 -2.86
CA VAL A 81 -13.05 -5.02 -3.27
C VAL A 81 -13.19 -5.06 -4.80
N SER A 82 -12.80 -3.97 -5.49
CA SER A 82 -12.83 -3.91 -6.96
C SER A 82 -11.96 -4.99 -7.60
N THR A 83 -10.78 -5.25 -7.02
CA THR A 83 -9.86 -6.29 -7.50
C THR A 83 -10.45 -7.68 -7.29
N LEU A 84 -10.99 -7.97 -6.10
CA LEU A 84 -11.63 -9.25 -5.78
C LEU A 84 -12.82 -9.53 -6.72
N LEU A 85 -13.70 -8.55 -6.88
CA LEU A 85 -14.87 -8.71 -7.76
C LEU A 85 -14.46 -8.86 -9.22
N SER A 86 -13.44 -8.14 -9.68
CA SER A 86 -12.90 -8.27 -11.03
C SER A 86 -12.28 -9.64 -11.28
N ARG A 87 -11.53 -10.17 -10.32
CA ARG A 87 -10.96 -11.54 -10.39
C ARG A 87 -12.06 -12.58 -10.43
N ARG A 88 -13.05 -12.46 -9.55
CA ARG A 88 -14.19 -13.36 -9.46
C ARG A 88 -15.02 -13.37 -10.76
N ASN A 89 -15.26 -12.21 -11.35
CA ASN A 89 -16.05 -12.09 -12.57
C ASN A 89 -15.39 -12.73 -13.81
N ARG A 90 -14.11 -13.05 -13.76
CA ARG A 90 -13.38 -13.81 -14.78
C ARG A 90 -13.59 -15.33 -14.67
N LEU A 91 -14.08 -15.81 -13.53
CA LEU A 91 -14.38 -17.23 -13.33
C LEU A 91 -15.75 -17.60 -13.91
N PRO A 92 -15.98 -18.87 -14.30
CA PRO A 92 -17.30 -19.40 -14.59
C PRO A 92 -18.25 -19.15 -13.40
N ILE A 93 -19.54 -18.95 -13.67
CA ILE A 93 -20.52 -18.58 -12.64
C ILE A 93 -20.58 -19.62 -11.51
N GLU A 94 -20.47 -20.89 -11.85
CA GLU A 94 -20.52 -22.05 -10.95
C GLU A 94 -19.28 -22.13 -10.01
N GLU A 95 -18.19 -21.46 -10.37
CA GLU A 95 -16.96 -21.39 -9.58
C GLU A 95 -16.86 -20.12 -8.72
N ARG A 96 -17.81 -19.17 -8.91
CA ARG A 96 -17.79 -17.90 -8.20
C ARG A 96 -18.26 -18.06 -6.76
N ARG A 97 -17.32 -17.98 -5.83
CA ARG A 97 -17.63 -17.95 -4.40
C ARG A 97 -18.02 -16.53 -3.96
N PRO A 98 -18.91 -16.37 -2.98
CA PRO A 98 -19.26 -15.06 -2.47
C PRO A 98 -18.07 -14.37 -1.79
N VAL A 99 -18.09 -13.03 -1.83
CA VAL A 99 -17.25 -12.18 -1.00
C VAL A 99 -18.14 -11.57 0.08
N ALA A 100 -17.76 -11.71 1.32
CA ALA A 100 -18.44 -11.06 2.44
C ALA A 100 -17.75 -9.74 2.79
N VAL A 101 -18.55 -8.72 3.09
CA VAL A 101 -18.12 -7.45 3.65
C VAL A 101 -18.81 -7.30 5.01
N LEU A 102 -18.03 -7.19 6.06
CA LEU A 102 -18.46 -6.97 7.42
C LEU A 102 -18.26 -5.50 7.76
N PHE A 103 -19.34 -4.76 8.01
CA PHE A 103 -19.29 -3.40 8.53
C PHE A 103 -19.32 -3.47 10.06
N ILE A 104 -18.34 -2.86 10.69
CA ILE A 104 -18.12 -2.93 12.14
C ILE A 104 -18.11 -1.49 12.66
N ASP A 105 -18.99 -1.22 13.62
CA ASP A 105 -19.12 0.10 14.28
C ASP A 105 -18.89 -0.08 15.78
N VAL A 106 -18.13 0.82 16.38
CA VAL A 106 -17.84 0.78 17.83
C VAL A 106 -18.98 1.43 18.60
N ASP A 107 -19.73 0.63 19.34
CA ASP A 107 -20.88 1.09 20.06
C ASP A 107 -20.52 2.19 21.08
N HIS A 108 -21.26 3.29 21.01
CA HIS A 108 -21.13 4.41 21.95
C HIS A 108 -19.74 5.10 21.97
N PHE A 109 -18.92 4.99 20.93
CA PHE A 109 -17.57 5.55 20.86
C PHE A 109 -17.53 7.05 21.26
N LYS A 110 -18.51 7.84 20.81
CA LYS A 110 -18.60 9.25 21.18
C LYS A 110 -18.65 9.46 22.70
N ARG A 111 -19.30 8.57 23.45
CA ARG A 111 -19.39 8.70 24.92
C ARG A 111 -18.03 8.48 25.61
N PHE A 112 -17.17 7.63 25.03
CA PHE A 112 -15.81 7.46 25.53
C PHE A 112 -14.99 8.73 25.30
N ASN A 113 -15.07 9.32 24.10
CA ASN A 113 -14.41 10.59 23.80
C ASN A 113 -14.88 11.74 24.71
N ASP A 114 -16.20 11.84 24.92
CA ASP A 114 -16.80 12.90 25.74
C ASP A 114 -16.42 12.72 27.23
N ALA A 115 -16.25 11.49 27.71
CA ALA A 115 -15.95 11.19 29.12
C ALA A 115 -14.45 11.18 29.44
N LEU A 116 -13.60 10.65 28.55
CA LEU A 116 -12.19 10.34 28.80
C LEU A 116 -11.23 11.14 27.90
N GLY A 117 -11.76 11.87 26.94
CA GLY A 117 -10.98 12.65 25.98
C GLY A 117 -10.53 11.86 24.75
N HIS A 118 -10.16 12.60 23.69
CA HIS A 118 -9.82 12.02 22.39
C HIS A 118 -8.59 11.11 22.41
N ALA A 119 -7.60 11.36 23.31
CA ALA A 119 -6.41 10.53 23.40
C ALA A 119 -6.75 9.08 23.80
N VAL A 120 -7.66 8.90 24.79
CA VAL A 120 -8.15 7.58 25.19
C VAL A 120 -9.01 6.95 24.10
N GLY A 121 -9.83 7.74 23.41
CA GLY A 121 -10.60 7.28 22.26
C GLY A 121 -9.71 6.80 21.11
N ASP A 122 -8.65 7.50 20.80
CA ASP A 122 -7.68 7.12 19.77
C ASP A 122 -6.98 5.79 20.14
N ALA A 123 -6.55 5.65 21.41
CA ALA A 123 -5.95 4.40 21.88
C ALA A 123 -6.96 3.23 21.88
N LEU A 124 -8.22 3.50 22.20
CA LEU A 124 -9.31 2.52 22.06
C LEU A 124 -9.44 2.05 20.61
N LEU A 125 -9.46 2.96 19.63
CA LEU A 125 -9.55 2.61 18.21
C LEU A 125 -8.36 1.77 17.73
N VAL A 126 -7.16 2.02 18.22
CA VAL A 126 -5.97 1.22 17.91
C VAL A 126 -6.14 -0.22 18.44
N GLU A 127 -6.61 -0.37 19.67
CA GLU A 127 -6.84 -1.70 20.27
C GLU A 127 -7.98 -2.43 19.55
N MET A 128 -9.06 -1.73 19.18
CA MET A 128 -10.15 -2.26 18.35
C MET A 128 -9.63 -2.79 17.02
N ALA A 129 -8.76 -2.02 16.34
CA ALA A 129 -8.14 -2.43 15.10
C ALA A 129 -7.32 -3.73 15.26
N CYS A 130 -6.53 -3.86 16.33
CA CYS A 130 -5.78 -5.08 16.63
C CYS A 130 -6.69 -6.31 16.82
N ARG A 131 -7.79 -6.16 17.55
CA ARG A 131 -8.75 -7.25 17.78
C ARG A 131 -9.48 -7.64 16.49
N ILE A 132 -9.90 -6.67 15.70
CA ILE A 132 -10.53 -6.93 14.40
C ILE A 132 -9.59 -7.71 13.48
N VAL A 133 -8.34 -7.26 13.33
CA VAL A 133 -7.34 -7.95 12.51
C VAL A 133 -7.11 -9.40 12.98
N ALA A 134 -7.03 -9.61 14.29
CA ALA A 134 -6.86 -10.96 14.85
C ALA A 134 -8.05 -11.89 14.51
N GLY A 135 -9.26 -11.33 14.36
CA GLY A 135 -10.46 -12.09 14.03
C GLY A 135 -10.69 -12.34 12.53
N VAL A 136 -10.13 -11.49 11.63
CA VAL A 136 -10.45 -11.54 10.18
C VAL A 136 -9.25 -11.74 9.25
N ASP A 137 -8.12 -12.21 9.79
CA ASP A 137 -6.91 -12.56 9.02
C ASP A 137 -6.41 -11.45 8.06
N GLN A 138 -6.25 -10.23 8.58
CA GLN A 138 -5.57 -9.07 7.94
C GLN A 138 -6.35 -8.28 6.86
N HIS A 139 -7.56 -8.63 6.51
CA HIS A 139 -8.34 -7.86 5.52
C HIS A 139 -9.30 -6.88 6.20
N ALA A 140 -8.76 -6.08 7.13
CA ALA A 140 -9.50 -5.05 7.87
C ALA A 140 -9.10 -3.64 7.43
N TYR A 141 -10.07 -2.74 7.43
CA TYR A 141 -9.93 -1.36 6.99
C TYR A 141 -10.64 -0.43 7.99
N ARG A 142 -10.13 0.78 8.17
CA ARG A 142 -10.84 1.85 8.86
C ARG A 142 -11.29 2.88 7.85
N ILE A 143 -12.60 3.08 7.75
CA ILE A 143 -13.18 3.95 6.72
C ILE A 143 -13.49 5.37 7.23
N GLY A 144 -13.45 5.57 8.53
CA GLY A 144 -13.58 6.88 9.19
C GLY A 144 -14.13 6.76 10.61
N GLY A 145 -13.79 7.70 11.48
CA GLY A 145 -14.32 7.74 12.85
C GLY A 145 -14.13 6.43 13.60
N ASP A 146 -15.23 5.81 13.99
CA ASP A 146 -15.39 4.55 14.70
C ASP A 146 -15.81 3.38 13.78
N GLU A 147 -15.82 3.60 12.46
CA GLU A 147 -16.26 2.63 11.46
C GLU A 147 -15.09 1.83 10.87
N PHE A 148 -15.21 0.50 10.94
CA PHE A 148 -14.27 -0.45 10.35
C PHE A 148 -14.99 -1.35 9.34
N VAL A 149 -14.23 -1.90 8.43
CA VAL A 149 -14.72 -2.86 7.44
C VAL A 149 -13.76 -4.04 7.37
N ALA A 150 -14.28 -5.26 7.37
CA ALA A 150 -13.52 -6.45 7.04
C ALA A 150 -14.05 -7.05 5.72
N VAL A 151 -13.15 -7.56 4.90
CA VAL A 151 -13.47 -8.22 3.63
C VAL A 151 -12.99 -9.65 3.70
N VAL A 152 -13.89 -10.61 3.44
CA VAL A 152 -13.58 -12.03 3.49
C VAL A 152 -13.98 -12.68 2.16
N ASP A 153 -13.00 -13.28 1.52
CA ASP A 153 -13.18 -13.96 0.24
C ASP A 153 -13.57 -15.44 0.47
N ASP A 154 -14.29 -16.01 -0.49
CA ASP A 154 -14.63 -17.42 -0.53
C ASP A 154 -15.44 -17.94 0.67
N VAL A 155 -16.40 -17.16 1.16
CA VAL A 155 -17.25 -17.51 2.30
C VAL A 155 -18.73 -17.52 1.92
N ASP A 156 -19.48 -18.48 2.43
CA ASP A 156 -20.94 -18.49 2.34
C ASP A 156 -21.58 -17.64 3.46
N GLN A 157 -22.91 -17.53 3.41
CA GLN A 157 -23.66 -16.73 4.37
C GLN A 157 -23.51 -17.25 5.81
N ALA A 158 -23.48 -18.56 6.00
CA ALA A 158 -23.37 -19.15 7.34
C ALA A 158 -22.01 -18.90 7.94
N ALA A 159 -20.94 -19.07 7.16
CA ALA A 159 -19.58 -18.78 7.59
C ALA A 159 -19.37 -17.28 7.86
N ALA A 160 -19.91 -16.38 7.03
CA ALA A 160 -19.82 -14.95 7.25
C ALA A 160 -20.56 -14.51 8.53
N GLN A 161 -21.73 -15.10 8.82
CA GLN A 161 -22.47 -14.85 10.05
C GLN A 161 -21.76 -15.41 11.29
N ALA A 162 -21.16 -16.61 11.19
CA ALA A 162 -20.35 -17.18 12.27
C ALA A 162 -19.16 -16.28 12.59
N LEU A 163 -18.43 -15.81 11.58
CA LEU A 163 -17.31 -14.88 11.74
C LEU A 163 -17.74 -13.57 12.40
N ALA A 164 -18.89 -13.01 12.01
CA ALA A 164 -19.43 -11.82 12.66
C ALA A 164 -19.74 -12.06 14.14
N GLY A 165 -20.29 -13.23 14.48
CA GLY A 165 -20.54 -13.65 15.86
C GLY A 165 -19.25 -13.81 16.66
N GLU A 166 -18.22 -14.41 16.10
CA GLU A 166 -16.90 -14.55 16.72
C GLU A 166 -16.23 -13.19 16.95
N LEU A 167 -16.34 -12.29 15.97
CA LEU A 167 -15.87 -10.91 16.11
C LEU A 167 -16.57 -10.21 17.29
N ILE A 168 -17.89 -10.24 17.37
CA ILE A 168 -18.66 -9.63 18.46
C ILE A 168 -18.21 -10.22 19.81
N ALA A 169 -18.12 -11.54 19.92
CA ALA A 169 -17.68 -12.22 21.14
C ALA A 169 -16.24 -11.86 21.56
N GLY A 170 -15.39 -11.54 20.59
CA GLY A 170 -14.02 -11.05 20.84
C GLY A 170 -13.96 -9.72 21.60
N PHE A 171 -15.09 -8.99 21.68
CA PHE A 171 -15.22 -7.73 22.43
C PHE A 171 -15.94 -7.87 23.78
N ASP A 172 -16.33 -9.10 24.20
CA ASP A 172 -16.88 -9.35 25.53
C ASP A 172 -15.85 -9.06 26.64
N ALA A 173 -14.55 -9.25 26.36
CA ALA A 173 -13.49 -8.87 27.28
C ALA A 173 -13.22 -7.36 27.20
N PRO A 174 -13.11 -6.68 28.36
CA PRO A 174 -12.78 -5.26 28.39
C PRO A 174 -11.52 -4.92 27.59
N VAL A 175 -11.51 -3.75 27.00
CA VAL A 175 -10.32 -3.17 26.36
C VAL A 175 -9.54 -2.42 27.43
N VAL A 176 -8.26 -2.74 27.58
CA VAL A 176 -7.38 -2.01 28.49
C VAL A 176 -6.63 -0.94 27.71
N VAL A 177 -6.90 0.32 28.05
CA VAL A 177 -6.22 1.48 27.48
C VAL A 177 -5.62 2.28 28.61
N ASP A 178 -4.31 2.44 28.62
CA ASP A 178 -3.56 3.01 29.73
C ASP A 178 -3.95 2.28 31.05
N ASP A 179 -4.50 2.99 32.04
CA ASP A 179 -4.96 2.43 33.31
C ASP A 179 -6.49 2.22 33.37
N HIS A 180 -7.18 2.27 32.21
CA HIS A 180 -8.63 2.15 32.14
C HIS A 180 -9.06 0.83 31.53
N GLU A 181 -9.92 0.10 32.24
CA GLU A 181 -10.68 -1.02 31.68
C GLU A 181 -11.98 -0.50 31.07
N LEU A 182 -12.06 -0.55 29.75
CA LEU A 182 -13.21 -0.05 28.99
C LEU A 182 -14.05 -1.20 28.46
N GLY A 183 -15.26 -1.34 29.01
CA GLY A 183 -16.27 -2.24 28.44
C GLY A 183 -16.81 -1.61 27.18
N THR A 184 -16.53 -2.19 26.03
CA THR A 184 -17.05 -1.74 24.74
C THR A 184 -17.62 -2.93 23.98
N SER A 185 -18.53 -2.66 23.06
CA SER A 185 -19.09 -3.64 22.13
C SER A 185 -19.00 -3.11 20.71
N VAL A 186 -19.25 -3.99 19.77
CA VAL A 186 -19.33 -3.64 18.35
C VAL A 186 -20.62 -4.12 17.74
N SER A 187 -21.17 -3.31 16.85
CA SER A 187 -22.26 -3.70 15.97
C SER A 187 -21.67 -4.16 14.64
N VAL A 188 -22.07 -5.34 14.16
CA VAL A 188 -21.55 -5.91 12.91
C VAL A 188 -22.68 -6.16 11.93
N GLY A 189 -22.61 -5.49 10.77
CA GLY A 189 -23.48 -5.74 9.62
C GLY A 189 -22.77 -6.60 8.58
N VAL A 190 -23.43 -7.62 8.03
CA VAL A 190 -22.86 -8.53 7.02
C VAL A 190 -23.54 -8.33 5.67
N ALA A 191 -22.77 -8.07 4.64
CA ALA A 191 -23.22 -8.03 3.26
C ALA A 191 -22.45 -9.06 2.42
N LEU A 192 -23.17 -9.78 1.54
CA LEU A 192 -22.57 -10.77 0.61
C LEU A 192 -22.74 -10.30 -0.82
N SER A 193 -21.69 -10.45 -1.60
CA SER A 193 -21.76 -10.23 -3.04
C SER A 193 -22.62 -11.32 -3.70
N ARG A 194 -23.55 -10.91 -4.56
CA ARG A 194 -24.37 -11.87 -5.34
C ARG A 194 -23.62 -12.28 -6.62
N PRO A 195 -23.75 -13.56 -7.08
CA PRO A 195 -23.26 -13.94 -8.39
C PRO A 195 -23.86 -13.04 -9.49
N GLY A 196 -23.02 -12.46 -10.34
CA GLY A 196 -23.47 -11.60 -11.44
C GLY A 196 -23.74 -10.13 -11.08
N GLN A 197 -23.48 -9.68 -9.86
CA GLN A 197 -23.58 -8.28 -9.48
C GLN A 197 -22.36 -7.49 -10.03
N ASP A 198 -22.63 -6.45 -10.81
CA ASP A 198 -21.61 -5.54 -11.32
C ASP A 198 -21.19 -4.58 -10.18
N PRO A 199 -19.88 -4.35 -9.96
CA PRO A 199 -19.40 -3.42 -8.94
C PRO A 199 -19.74 -1.94 -9.23
N SER A 200 -20.34 -1.63 -10.38
CA SER A 200 -20.67 -0.26 -10.83
C SER A 200 -22.15 0.14 -10.62
N GLY A 201 -22.92 -0.64 -9.86
CA GLY A 201 -24.36 -0.39 -9.58
C GLY A 201 -24.65 -0.02 -8.13
#